data_6b82df603bf6de4ce02f4a1e4441fe06
#
_entry.id   6b82df603bf6de4ce02f4a1e4441fe06
#
_cell.length_a   1.000
_cell.length_b   1.000
_cell.length_c   1.000
_cell.angle_alpha   90.00
_cell.angle_beta   90.00
_cell.angle_gamma   90.00
#
_symmetry.space_group_name_H-M   'P 1'
#
loop_
_entity.id
_entity.type
_entity.pdbx_description
1 polymer ?
#
loop_
_entity_poly.entity_id
_entity_poly.type
_entity_poly.pdbx_seq_one_letter_code
_entity_poly.pdbx_strand_id
1 'polypeptide(L)'
;MSTAHLHAVPEPTDLVELYSEAPLPTRHGLLRVMVFRERGTDKEHVVAVKGDLRGHEGVPVRVHSECLTSEILGSLKCDCREQLEHALDLIGSSERGAVIYLRQEGRGIGLGNKIRAYALQARGADTYEANRALGFGDDLRRYDIAAQMLKQLGSCSIDLITNNPAKIAALEAEGVAVRRRIPSLAKTNPHNIGYLKTKRERTGHLIELAEQKTPA
;
A
#
# COMPACT_ATOMS: atom_id res chain seq x y z
N MET A 1 -50.44 -24.24 11.65
CA MET A 1 -49.78 -23.28 10.73
C MET A 1 -48.51 -22.81 11.39
N SER A 2 -47.38 -23.38 10.99
CA SER A 2 -46.06 -23.08 11.59
C SER A 2 -45.44 -21.97 10.79
N THR A 3 -45.25 -20.79 11.40
CA THR A 3 -44.51 -19.67 10.83
C THR A 3 -43.03 -19.95 10.95
N ALA A 4 -42.42 -20.36 9.85
CA ALA A 4 -40.97 -20.46 9.75
C ALA A 4 -40.38 -19.04 9.90
N HIS A 5 -39.70 -18.80 11.01
CA HIS A 5 -38.83 -17.63 11.17
C HIS A 5 -37.66 -17.76 10.17
N LEU A 6 -37.73 -17.03 9.10
CA LEU A 6 -36.59 -16.73 8.26
C LEU A 6 -35.55 -15.99 9.12
N HIS A 7 -34.55 -16.72 9.58
CA HIS A 7 -33.35 -16.05 10.13
C HIS A 7 -32.75 -15.19 9.01
N ALA A 8 -32.80 -13.90 9.16
CA ALA A 8 -32.07 -12.97 8.31
C ALA A 8 -30.59 -13.36 8.37
N VAL A 9 -30.02 -13.76 7.23
CA VAL A 9 -28.58 -13.95 7.10
C VAL A 9 -27.97 -12.58 7.38
N PRO A 10 -27.08 -12.46 8.37
CA PRO A 10 -26.44 -11.16 8.63
C PRO A 10 -25.73 -10.71 7.37
N GLU A 11 -25.97 -9.46 6.96
CA GLU A 11 -25.23 -8.83 5.86
C GLU A 11 -23.73 -8.96 6.16
N PRO A 12 -22.92 -9.45 5.22
CA PRO A 12 -21.50 -9.60 5.46
C PRO A 12 -20.89 -8.22 5.70
N THR A 13 -20.42 -8.00 6.94
CA THR A 13 -19.74 -6.76 7.34
C THR A 13 -18.34 -6.63 6.69
N ASP A 14 -17.88 -7.68 6.04
CA ASP A 14 -16.57 -7.75 5.41
C ASP A 14 -16.55 -7.01 4.06
N LEU A 15 -15.64 -6.04 3.93
CA LEU A 15 -15.40 -5.29 2.69
C LEU A 15 -14.67 -6.13 1.64
N VAL A 16 -13.99 -7.20 2.05
CA VAL A 16 -13.22 -8.09 1.18
C VAL A 16 -13.45 -9.55 1.50
N GLU A 17 -13.34 -10.38 0.49
CA GLU A 17 -13.38 -11.85 0.63
C GLU A 17 -12.11 -12.47 0.02
N LEU A 18 -11.56 -13.49 0.68
CA LEU A 18 -10.51 -14.31 0.08
C LEU A 18 -11.10 -15.11 -1.08
N TYR A 19 -10.60 -14.82 -2.29
CA TYR A 19 -11.07 -15.48 -3.51
C TYR A 19 -10.25 -16.72 -3.87
N SER A 20 -8.93 -16.60 -3.78
CA SER A 20 -8.02 -17.70 -4.11
C SER A 20 -6.65 -17.51 -3.47
N GLU A 21 -5.93 -18.62 -3.31
CA GLU A 21 -4.53 -18.59 -2.87
C GLU A 21 -3.71 -19.72 -3.52
N ALA A 22 -2.41 -19.47 -3.69
CA ALA A 22 -1.46 -20.48 -4.17
C ALA A 22 -0.05 -20.18 -3.69
N PRO A 23 0.82 -21.20 -3.57
CA PRO A 23 2.26 -20.99 -3.43
C PRO A 23 2.83 -20.45 -4.74
N LEU A 24 3.71 -19.45 -4.64
CA LEU A 24 4.37 -18.81 -5.78
C LEU A 24 5.88 -18.75 -5.54
N PRO A 25 6.71 -19.47 -6.29
CA PRO A 25 8.15 -19.29 -6.29
C PRO A 25 8.51 -17.91 -6.88
N THR A 26 9.30 -17.14 -6.14
CA THR A 26 9.73 -15.81 -6.57
C THR A 26 11.25 -15.65 -6.35
N ARG A 27 11.85 -14.61 -6.92
CA ARG A 27 13.25 -14.24 -6.61
C ARG A 27 13.47 -13.89 -5.12
N HIS A 28 12.39 -13.58 -4.38
CA HIS A 28 12.41 -13.31 -2.94
C HIS A 28 12.11 -14.57 -2.10
N GLY A 29 12.08 -15.75 -2.71
CA GLY A 29 11.78 -17.04 -2.12
C GLY A 29 10.34 -17.51 -2.42
N LEU A 30 9.94 -18.57 -1.74
CA LEU A 30 8.59 -19.11 -1.85
C LEU A 30 7.63 -18.26 -0.99
N LEU A 31 6.66 -17.64 -1.63
CA LEU A 31 5.60 -16.87 -0.99
C LEU A 31 4.25 -17.55 -1.24
N ARG A 32 3.31 -17.43 -0.32
CA ARG A 32 1.91 -17.75 -0.54
C ARG A 32 1.22 -16.48 -1.03
N VAL A 33 0.70 -16.50 -2.24
CA VAL A 33 -0.04 -15.37 -2.82
C VAL A 33 -1.51 -15.61 -2.61
N MET A 34 -2.19 -14.60 -2.07
CA MET A 34 -3.63 -14.59 -1.80
C MET A 34 -4.27 -13.44 -2.55
N VAL A 35 -5.40 -13.70 -3.19
CA VAL A 35 -6.21 -12.69 -3.89
C VAL A 35 -7.48 -12.44 -3.10
N PHE A 36 -7.73 -11.18 -2.80
CA PHE A 36 -8.94 -10.70 -2.12
C PHE A 36 -9.76 -9.84 -3.07
N ARG A 37 -11.06 -10.13 -3.18
CA ARG A 37 -12.01 -9.30 -3.93
C ARG A 37 -12.63 -8.25 -3.03
N GLU A 38 -12.63 -6.99 -3.46
CA GLU A 38 -13.34 -5.90 -2.80
C GLU A 38 -14.82 -5.98 -3.18
N ARG A 39 -15.71 -6.13 -2.16
CA ARG A 39 -17.17 -6.23 -2.40
C ARG A 39 -17.71 -4.92 -2.98
N GLY A 40 -18.60 -5.05 -3.95
CA GLY A 40 -19.22 -3.90 -4.63
C GLY A 40 -18.31 -3.22 -5.66
N THR A 41 -17.13 -3.80 -5.94
CA THR A 41 -16.22 -3.33 -6.99
C THR A 41 -15.64 -4.54 -7.76
N ASP A 42 -14.96 -4.27 -8.89
CA ASP A 42 -14.23 -5.30 -9.64
C ASP A 42 -12.75 -5.38 -9.23
N LYS A 43 -12.38 -4.80 -8.07
CA LYS A 43 -10.97 -4.76 -7.65
C LYS A 43 -10.56 -6.06 -6.97
N GLU A 44 -9.40 -6.55 -7.39
CA GLU A 44 -8.70 -7.66 -6.76
C GLU A 44 -7.42 -7.12 -6.11
N HIS A 45 -7.34 -7.26 -4.79
CA HIS A 45 -6.15 -6.92 -4.02
C HIS A 45 -5.31 -8.17 -3.78
N VAL A 46 -4.01 -8.02 -3.66
CA VAL A 46 -3.09 -9.14 -3.53
C VAL A 46 -2.35 -9.07 -2.21
N VAL A 47 -2.17 -10.23 -1.56
CA VAL A 47 -1.23 -10.37 -0.43
C VAL A 47 -0.18 -11.41 -0.80
N ALA A 48 1.08 -11.06 -0.67
CA ALA A 48 2.20 -12.00 -0.70
C ALA A 48 2.63 -12.27 0.75
N VAL A 49 2.50 -13.51 1.20
CA VAL A 49 2.73 -13.94 2.58
C VAL A 49 3.93 -14.88 2.65
N LYS A 50 4.82 -14.63 3.61
CA LYS A 50 5.88 -15.55 4.03
C LYS A 50 5.51 -16.15 5.38
N GLY A 51 5.61 -17.45 5.53
CA GLY A 51 5.32 -18.15 6.78
C GLY A 51 3.87 -18.08 7.23
N ASP A 52 3.60 -18.41 8.48
CA ASP A 52 2.29 -18.22 9.13
C ASP A 52 2.30 -16.96 9.96
N LEU A 53 1.26 -16.13 9.83
CA LEU A 53 1.11 -14.88 10.57
C LEU A 53 0.19 -15.00 11.77
N ARG A 54 -0.64 -16.06 11.81
CA ARG A 54 -1.71 -16.24 12.79
C ARG A 54 -1.17 -16.38 14.21
N GLY A 55 -1.66 -15.51 15.10
CA GLY A 55 -1.29 -15.49 16.50
C GLY A 55 0.09 -14.89 16.79
N HIS A 56 0.80 -14.39 15.76
CA HIS A 56 2.12 -13.78 15.96
C HIS A 56 2.04 -12.26 16.15
N GLU A 57 2.96 -11.75 16.96
CA GLU A 57 3.15 -10.32 17.23
C GLU A 57 4.31 -9.75 16.40
N GLY A 58 4.22 -8.44 16.09
CA GLY A 58 5.28 -7.69 15.44
C GLY A 58 5.64 -8.24 14.06
N VAL A 59 4.65 -8.76 13.34
CA VAL A 59 4.84 -9.29 12.00
C VAL A 59 5.25 -8.17 11.04
N PRO A 60 6.38 -8.26 10.31
CA PRO A 60 6.74 -7.29 9.29
C PRO A 60 5.68 -7.23 8.18
N VAL A 61 5.10 -6.05 7.97
CA VAL A 61 4.05 -5.86 6.96
C VAL A 61 4.31 -4.60 6.15
N ARG A 62 4.19 -4.72 4.83
CA ARG A 62 4.08 -3.59 3.91
C ARG A 62 2.66 -3.49 3.37
N VAL A 63 2.00 -2.35 3.57
CA VAL A 63 0.81 -1.98 2.80
C VAL A 63 1.25 -1.08 1.65
N HIS A 64 1.17 -1.60 0.44
CA HIS A 64 1.63 -0.95 -0.78
C HIS A 64 0.45 -0.58 -1.68
N SER A 65 0.44 0.63 -2.20
CA SER A 65 -0.54 1.06 -3.21
C SER A 65 0.10 0.96 -4.59
N GLU A 66 -0.59 0.34 -5.51
CA GLU A 66 -0.19 0.14 -6.91
C GLU A 66 0.43 1.40 -7.54
N CYS A 67 1.50 1.22 -8.32
CA CYS A 67 2.14 2.26 -9.09
C CYS A 67 2.70 1.70 -10.41
N LEU A 68 1.82 1.41 -11.37
CA LEU A 68 2.17 0.80 -12.66
C LEU A 68 3.33 1.52 -13.36
N THR A 69 3.34 2.85 -13.34
CA THR A 69 4.39 3.63 -14.00
C THR A 69 5.78 3.38 -13.42
N SER A 70 5.91 3.19 -12.10
CA SER A 70 7.19 2.88 -11.46
C SER A 70 7.52 1.39 -11.56
N GLU A 71 6.58 0.54 -11.21
CA GLU A 71 6.78 -0.89 -11.03
C GLU A 71 6.97 -1.64 -12.34
N ILE A 72 6.24 -1.25 -13.38
CA ILE A 72 6.28 -1.91 -14.70
C ILE A 72 7.12 -1.11 -15.70
N LEU A 73 6.87 0.23 -15.79
CA LEU A 73 7.53 1.07 -16.80
C LEU A 73 8.87 1.66 -16.33
N GLY A 74 9.26 1.46 -15.06
CA GLY A 74 10.51 1.96 -14.53
C GLY A 74 10.60 3.49 -14.43
N SER A 75 9.45 4.18 -14.22
CA SER A 75 9.44 5.63 -14.07
C SER A 75 10.30 6.10 -12.91
N LEU A 76 11.16 7.09 -13.16
CA LEU A 76 12.03 7.70 -12.17
C LEU A 76 11.35 8.83 -11.38
N LYS A 77 10.07 9.12 -11.64
CA LYS A 77 9.31 10.21 -10.98
C LYS A 77 8.95 9.93 -9.51
N CYS A 78 9.03 8.69 -9.06
CA CYS A 78 8.76 8.29 -7.68
C CYS A 78 9.66 7.12 -7.24
N ASP A 79 9.52 6.71 -6.01
CA ASP A 79 10.30 5.67 -5.34
C ASP A 79 9.47 4.39 -5.04
N CYS A 80 8.32 4.22 -5.72
CA CYS A 80 7.37 3.14 -5.39
C CYS A 80 7.95 1.75 -5.66
N ARG A 81 8.62 1.56 -6.80
CA ARG A 81 9.25 0.30 -7.17
C ARG A 81 10.30 -0.13 -6.15
N GLU A 82 11.20 0.79 -5.80
CA GLU A 82 12.27 0.51 -4.83
C GLU A 82 11.70 0.17 -3.45
N GLN A 83 10.61 0.85 -3.04
CA GLN A 83 9.92 0.54 -1.79
C GLN A 83 9.26 -0.84 -1.81
N LEU A 84 8.68 -1.25 -2.94
CA LEU A 84 8.07 -2.58 -3.09
C LEU A 84 9.15 -3.67 -3.09
N GLU A 85 10.20 -3.52 -3.88
CA GLU A 85 11.33 -4.46 -3.95
C GLU A 85 11.98 -4.64 -2.57
N HIS A 86 12.29 -3.53 -1.88
CA HIS A 86 12.85 -3.58 -0.53
C HIS A 86 11.95 -4.32 0.47
N ALA A 87 10.64 -4.08 0.41
CA ALA A 87 9.71 -4.78 1.29
C ALA A 87 9.64 -6.28 0.97
N LEU A 88 9.63 -6.66 -0.29
CA LEU A 88 9.65 -8.07 -0.71
C LEU A 88 10.96 -8.76 -0.31
N ASP A 89 12.11 -8.11 -0.43
CA ASP A 89 13.41 -8.65 0.02
C ASP A 89 13.43 -8.85 1.53
N LEU A 90 12.96 -7.87 2.30
CA LEU A 90 12.90 -7.95 3.76
C LEU A 90 11.99 -9.10 4.20
N ILE A 91 10.80 -9.23 3.62
CA ILE A 91 9.84 -10.26 3.97
C ILE A 91 10.32 -11.63 3.49
N GLY A 92 10.88 -11.72 2.29
CA GLY A 92 11.43 -12.96 1.75
C GLY A 92 12.57 -13.55 2.58
N SER A 93 13.39 -12.68 3.22
CA SER A 93 14.48 -13.07 4.13
C SER A 93 14.05 -13.29 5.57
N SER A 94 12.82 -12.91 5.94
CA SER A 94 12.24 -13.12 7.28
C SER A 94 11.62 -14.50 7.39
N GLU A 95 11.41 -14.98 8.63
CA GLU A 95 10.62 -16.20 8.88
C GLU A 95 9.17 -16.02 8.46
N ARG A 96 8.62 -14.81 8.72
CA ARG A 96 7.23 -14.45 8.44
C ARG A 96 7.08 -12.99 8.07
N GLY A 97 6.03 -12.67 7.32
CA GLY A 97 5.69 -11.30 6.96
C GLY A 97 4.73 -11.24 5.78
N ALA A 98 4.26 -10.05 5.44
CA ALA A 98 3.35 -9.87 4.32
C ALA A 98 3.55 -8.54 3.56
N VAL A 99 3.38 -8.60 2.25
CA VAL A 99 3.14 -7.42 1.41
C VAL A 99 1.69 -7.44 0.98
N ILE A 100 0.91 -6.44 1.40
CA ILE A 100 -0.44 -6.18 0.92
C ILE A 100 -0.35 -5.19 -0.23
N TYR A 101 -0.77 -5.60 -1.41
CA TYR A 101 -0.75 -4.80 -2.63
C TYR A 101 -2.17 -4.35 -2.98
N LEU A 102 -2.46 -3.07 -2.76
CA LEU A 102 -3.78 -2.49 -2.97
C LEU A 102 -3.89 -1.89 -4.38
N ARG A 103 -4.93 -2.28 -5.10
CA ARG A 103 -5.28 -1.77 -6.43
C ARG A 103 -5.91 -0.37 -6.32
N GLN A 104 -5.09 0.62 -5.94
CA GLN A 104 -5.49 2.02 -5.76
C GLN A 104 -4.44 2.98 -6.37
N GLU A 105 -4.29 2.85 -7.69
CA GLU A 105 -3.35 3.63 -8.50
C GLU A 105 -3.60 5.14 -8.38
N GLY A 106 -2.49 5.91 -8.44
CA GLY A 106 -2.56 7.37 -8.45
C GLY A 106 -3.16 7.99 -7.18
N ARG A 107 -2.92 7.41 -5.99
CA ARG A 107 -3.58 7.79 -4.73
C ARG A 107 -5.11 7.62 -4.77
N GLY A 108 -5.60 6.62 -5.50
CA GLY A 108 -7.02 6.32 -5.62
C GLY A 108 -7.73 6.98 -6.80
N ILE A 109 -7.10 7.87 -7.56
CA ILE A 109 -7.71 8.53 -8.73
C ILE A 109 -7.64 7.70 -10.02
N GLY A 110 -6.90 6.58 -10.00
CA GLY A 110 -6.70 5.68 -11.13
C GLY A 110 -5.59 6.12 -12.09
N LEU A 111 -5.16 5.17 -12.94
CA LEU A 111 -4.03 5.35 -13.86
C LEU A 111 -4.28 6.49 -14.87
N GLY A 112 -5.45 6.53 -15.48
CA GLY A 112 -5.77 7.54 -16.50
C GLY A 112 -5.63 8.96 -15.96
N ASN A 113 -6.21 9.24 -14.78
CA ASN A 113 -6.13 10.56 -14.17
C ASN A 113 -4.72 10.88 -13.65
N LYS A 114 -3.97 9.88 -13.19
CA LYS A 114 -2.55 10.06 -12.85
C LYS A 114 -1.73 10.51 -14.08
N ILE A 115 -1.96 9.94 -15.26
CA ILE A 115 -1.27 10.36 -16.49
C ILE A 115 -1.71 11.78 -16.90
N ARG A 116 -3.00 12.14 -16.73
CA ARG A 116 -3.46 13.52 -16.94
C ARG A 116 -2.77 14.50 -15.97
N ALA A 117 -2.63 14.14 -14.69
CA ALA A 117 -1.86 14.92 -13.72
C ALA A 117 -0.40 15.09 -14.13
N TYR A 118 0.25 14.04 -14.66
CA TYR A 118 1.61 14.12 -15.18
C TYR A 118 1.72 15.09 -16.38
N ALA A 119 0.72 15.15 -17.24
CA ALA A 119 0.69 16.12 -18.35
C ALA A 119 0.60 17.57 -17.84
N LEU A 120 -0.15 17.83 -16.75
CA LEU A 120 -0.21 19.15 -16.12
C LEU A 120 1.12 19.50 -15.43
N GLN A 121 1.73 18.55 -14.75
CA GLN A 121 3.05 18.72 -14.12
C GLN A 121 4.15 19.03 -15.15
N ALA A 122 4.09 18.43 -16.32
CA ALA A 122 5.01 18.74 -17.43
C ALA A 122 4.88 20.20 -17.93
N ARG A 123 3.76 20.86 -17.61
CA ARG A 123 3.50 22.28 -17.92
C ARG A 123 3.76 23.21 -16.72
N GLY A 124 4.32 22.70 -15.61
CA GLY A 124 4.74 23.49 -14.44
C GLY A 124 3.85 23.40 -13.22
N ALA A 125 2.71 22.67 -13.25
CA ALA A 125 1.89 22.46 -12.06
C ALA A 125 2.59 21.56 -11.05
N ASP A 126 2.42 21.78 -9.74
CA ASP A 126 2.83 20.81 -8.74
C ASP A 126 1.85 19.63 -8.67
N THR A 127 2.21 18.56 -7.90
CA THR A 127 1.38 17.35 -7.80
C THR A 127 -0.02 17.63 -7.24
N TYR A 128 -0.14 18.54 -6.27
CA TYR A 128 -1.41 18.88 -5.63
C TYR A 128 -2.27 19.80 -6.50
N GLU A 129 -1.63 20.78 -7.12
CA GLU A 129 -2.27 21.67 -8.11
C GLU A 129 -2.83 20.87 -9.28
N ALA A 130 -2.07 19.90 -9.80
CA ALA A 130 -2.51 19.04 -10.88
C ALA A 130 -3.74 18.19 -10.47
N ASN A 131 -3.76 17.63 -9.25
CA ASN A 131 -4.90 16.85 -8.77
C ASN A 131 -6.15 17.74 -8.57
N ARG A 132 -6.00 18.91 -7.96
CA ARG A 132 -7.11 19.88 -7.76
C ARG A 132 -7.67 20.39 -9.08
N ALA A 133 -6.82 20.67 -10.06
CA ALA A 133 -7.23 21.08 -11.41
C ALA A 133 -8.06 19.98 -12.11
N LEU A 134 -7.88 18.72 -11.73
CA LEU A 134 -8.67 17.59 -12.22
C LEU A 134 -9.91 17.29 -11.35
N GLY A 135 -10.17 18.08 -10.31
CA GLY A 135 -11.33 17.92 -9.41
C GLY A 135 -11.17 16.85 -8.34
N PHE A 136 -9.94 16.37 -8.08
CA PHE A 136 -9.67 15.34 -7.07
C PHE A 136 -9.13 15.93 -5.77
N GLY A 137 -9.44 15.25 -4.65
CA GLY A 137 -8.77 15.47 -3.37
C GLY A 137 -7.28 15.08 -3.41
N ASP A 138 -6.57 15.49 -2.39
CA ASP A 138 -5.12 15.29 -2.31
C ASP A 138 -4.73 13.81 -2.13
N ASP A 139 -5.57 13.01 -1.46
CA ASP A 139 -5.37 11.57 -1.23
C ASP A 139 -6.71 10.85 -1.01
N LEU A 140 -7.07 9.95 -1.91
CA LEU A 140 -8.30 9.15 -1.85
C LEU A 140 -8.02 7.69 -1.50
N ARG A 141 -6.82 7.37 -0.99
CA ARG A 141 -6.48 5.99 -0.61
C ARG A 141 -7.29 5.55 0.60
N ARG A 142 -7.68 4.29 0.57
CA ARG A 142 -8.39 3.61 1.65
C ARG A 142 -7.47 2.58 2.29
N TYR A 143 -7.54 2.46 3.61
CA TYR A 143 -6.74 1.49 4.37
C TYR A 143 -7.59 0.51 5.17
N ASP A 144 -8.90 0.70 5.25
CA ASP A 144 -9.90 -0.21 5.80
C ASP A 144 -9.83 -1.59 5.13
N ILE A 145 -9.66 -1.62 3.80
CA ILE A 145 -9.44 -2.84 3.01
C ILE A 145 -8.20 -3.61 3.52
N ALA A 146 -7.06 -2.92 3.68
CA ALA A 146 -5.85 -3.54 4.19
C ALA A 146 -6.01 -4.04 5.63
N ALA A 147 -6.73 -3.28 6.46
CA ALA A 147 -7.01 -3.67 7.84
C ALA A 147 -7.83 -4.96 7.91
N GLN A 148 -8.87 -5.09 7.07
CA GLN A 148 -9.65 -6.33 7.02
C GLN A 148 -8.84 -7.52 6.50
N MET A 149 -8.00 -7.32 5.48
CA MET A 149 -7.10 -8.38 5.01
C MET A 149 -6.16 -8.82 6.12
N LEU A 150 -5.59 -7.89 6.91
CA LEU A 150 -4.73 -8.21 8.07
C LEU A 150 -5.46 -8.99 9.15
N LYS A 151 -6.72 -8.61 9.46
CA LYS A 151 -7.56 -9.33 10.43
C LYS A 151 -7.80 -10.78 9.98
N GLN A 152 -8.06 -11.01 8.69
CA GLN A 152 -8.24 -12.37 8.14
C GLN A 152 -6.93 -13.18 8.16
N LEU A 153 -5.76 -12.54 8.00
CA LEU A 153 -4.45 -13.18 8.16
C LEU A 153 -4.13 -13.55 9.61
N GLY A 154 -4.81 -12.92 10.58
CA GLY A 154 -4.81 -13.31 12.00
C GLY A 154 -3.55 -12.93 12.77
N SER A 155 -2.74 -11.98 12.33
CA SER A 155 -1.62 -11.45 13.12
C SER A 155 -2.12 -10.68 14.34
N CYS A 156 -1.50 -10.86 15.52
CA CYS A 156 -1.84 -10.13 16.75
C CYS A 156 -1.40 -8.66 16.68
N SER A 157 -0.23 -8.41 16.12
CA SER A 157 0.29 -7.06 15.85
C SER A 157 1.27 -7.06 14.70
N ILE A 158 1.51 -5.88 14.12
CA ILE A 158 2.41 -5.72 12.98
C ILE A 158 3.55 -4.73 13.25
N ASP A 159 4.68 -4.95 12.61
CA ASP A 159 5.75 -3.96 12.42
C ASP A 159 5.58 -3.39 11.00
N LEU A 160 5.07 -2.15 10.90
CA LEU A 160 4.66 -1.60 9.61
C LEU A 160 5.82 -0.95 8.85
N ILE A 161 6.12 -1.47 7.66
CA ILE A 161 7.15 -0.91 6.75
C ILE A 161 6.56 0.30 6.04
N THR A 162 6.84 1.51 6.54
CA THR A 162 6.28 2.75 5.99
C THR A 162 7.09 3.98 6.40
N ASN A 163 7.01 5.05 5.59
CA ASN A 163 7.44 6.40 5.96
C ASN A 163 6.24 7.35 6.14
N ASN A 164 5.00 6.85 6.00
CA ASN A 164 3.78 7.66 6.08
C ASN A 164 3.10 7.52 7.45
N PRO A 165 3.16 8.54 8.35
CA PRO A 165 2.47 8.49 9.64
C PRO A 165 0.95 8.34 9.52
N ALA A 166 0.33 8.99 8.50
CA ALA A 166 -1.10 8.89 8.27
C ALA A 166 -1.56 7.45 7.96
N LYS A 167 -0.68 6.62 7.37
CA LYS A 167 -0.98 5.20 7.13
C LYS A 167 -1.03 4.41 8.44
N ILE A 168 -0.14 4.71 9.40
CA ILE A 168 -0.15 4.10 10.74
C ILE A 168 -1.47 4.44 11.41
N ALA A 169 -1.79 5.74 11.53
CA ALA A 169 -3.01 6.20 12.18
C ALA A 169 -4.28 5.61 11.53
N ALA A 170 -4.32 5.49 10.20
CA ALA A 170 -5.46 4.92 9.51
C ALA A 170 -5.65 3.42 9.80
N LEU A 171 -4.58 2.64 9.88
CA LEU A 171 -4.65 1.21 10.24
C LEU A 171 -5.02 1.02 11.72
N GLU A 172 -4.48 1.85 12.62
CA GLU A 172 -4.83 1.83 14.03
C GLU A 172 -6.29 2.20 14.28
N ALA A 173 -6.83 3.19 13.55
CA ALA A 173 -8.25 3.56 13.58
C ALA A 173 -9.17 2.40 13.17
N GLU A 174 -8.69 1.52 12.29
CA GLU A 174 -9.38 0.29 11.88
C GLU A 174 -9.10 -0.89 12.83
N GLY A 175 -8.44 -0.66 13.96
CA GLY A 175 -8.18 -1.66 15.00
C GLY A 175 -7.01 -2.60 14.71
N VAL A 176 -6.10 -2.27 13.80
CA VAL A 176 -4.84 -3.00 13.60
C VAL A 176 -3.82 -2.54 14.64
N ALA A 177 -3.29 -3.46 15.44
CA ALA A 177 -2.23 -3.15 16.40
C ALA A 177 -0.89 -2.95 15.69
N VAL A 178 -0.45 -1.69 15.55
CA VAL A 178 0.87 -1.36 14.99
C VAL A 178 1.87 -1.19 16.13
N ARG A 179 2.78 -2.16 16.30
CA ARG A 179 3.77 -2.17 17.40
C ARG A 179 4.88 -1.15 17.18
N ARG A 180 5.38 -1.06 15.94
CA ARG A 180 6.41 -0.09 15.54
C ARG A 180 6.41 0.13 14.04
N ARG A 181 7.06 1.21 13.64
CA ARG A 181 7.40 1.51 12.26
C ARG A 181 8.76 0.91 11.89
N ILE A 182 8.84 0.28 10.72
CA ILE A 182 10.10 -0.02 10.03
C ILE A 182 10.25 1.03 8.92
N PRO A 183 11.38 1.77 8.86
CA PRO A 183 11.63 2.72 7.78
C PRO A 183 11.60 2.04 6.40
N SER A 184 10.93 2.67 5.44
CA SER A 184 10.98 2.24 4.05
C SER A 184 12.05 3.04 3.32
N LEU A 185 13.00 2.35 2.68
CA LEU A 185 14.08 3.02 1.95
C LEU A 185 13.50 3.84 0.79
N ALA A 186 13.96 5.08 0.67
CA ALA A 186 13.65 5.96 -0.44
C ALA A 186 14.97 6.36 -1.10
N LYS A 187 15.18 5.92 -2.35
CA LYS A 187 16.34 6.36 -3.13
C LYS A 187 16.00 7.66 -3.85
N THR A 188 16.83 8.67 -3.65
CA THR A 188 16.70 9.95 -4.33
C THR A 188 17.40 9.92 -5.69
N ASN A 189 16.76 10.58 -6.68
CA ASN A 189 17.34 10.84 -7.99
C ASN A 189 16.90 12.23 -8.49
N PRO A 190 17.50 12.80 -9.53
CA PRO A 190 17.13 14.15 -10.03
C PRO A 190 15.66 14.30 -10.41
N HIS A 191 14.97 13.21 -10.77
CA HIS A 191 13.57 13.25 -11.22
C HIS A 191 12.56 13.09 -10.07
N ASN A 192 12.94 12.47 -8.93
CA ASN A 192 12.02 12.24 -7.81
C ASN A 192 12.28 13.12 -6.58
N ILE A 193 13.42 13.84 -6.51
CA ILE A 193 13.79 14.65 -5.34
C ILE A 193 12.71 15.69 -4.99
N GLY A 194 12.13 16.34 -5.99
CA GLY A 194 11.02 17.29 -5.79
C GLY A 194 9.78 16.62 -5.20
N TYR A 195 9.42 15.46 -5.70
CA TYR A 195 8.30 14.66 -5.21
C TYR A 195 8.52 14.20 -3.75
N LEU A 196 9.73 13.73 -3.41
CA LEU A 196 10.07 13.30 -2.06
C LEU A 196 10.11 14.48 -1.06
N LYS A 197 10.61 15.65 -1.48
CA LYS A 197 10.53 16.90 -0.69
C LYS A 197 9.08 17.26 -0.39
N THR A 198 8.23 17.27 -1.41
CA THR A 198 6.79 17.54 -1.26
C THR A 198 6.11 16.56 -0.30
N LYS A 199 6.43 15.26 -0.39
CA LYS A 199 5.93 14.25 0.57
C LYS A 199 6.34 14.59 2.01
N ARG A 200 7.59 14.96 2.23
CA ARG A 200 8.10 15.31 3.57
C ARG A 200 7.40 16.54 4.12
N GLU A 201 7.33 17.60 3.32
CA GLU A 201 6.89 18.93 3.76
C GLU A 201 5.36 19.02 3.89
N ARG A 202 4.59 18.45 2.94
CA ARG A 202 3.14 18.59 2.94
C ARG A 202 2.39 17.45 3.62
N THR A 203 2.98 16.26 3.70
CA THR A 203 2.28 15.08 4.27
C THR A 203 3.04 14.42 5.42
N GLY A 204 4.07 15.09 5.94
CA GLY A 204 4.79 14.65 7.14
C GLY A 204 5.51 13.30 6.99
N HIS A 205 5.83 12.89 5.76
CA HIS A 205 6.55 11.63 5.55
C HIS A 205 7.93 11.68 6.20
N LEU A 206 8.26 10.63 6.95
CA LEU A 206 9.53 10.44 7.64
C LEU A 206 10.60 9.94 6.65
N ILE A 207 11.03 10.81 5.75
CA ILE A 207 12.02 10.51 4.70
C ILE A 207 13.31 11.26 5.00
N GLU A 208 14.40 10.53 5.13
CA GLU A 208 15.75 11.09 5.14
C GLU A 208 16.17 11.32 3.68
N LEU A 209 16.31 12.58 3.32
CA LEU A 209 16.84 12.96 2.01
C LEU A 209 18.35 13.07 2.14
N ALA A 210 19.10 12.22 1.44
CA ALA A 210 20.56 12.40 1.35
C ALA A 210 20.84 13.77 0.73
N GLU A 211 21.63 14.59 1.42
CA GLU A 211 22.15 15.82 0.85
C GLU A 211 22.98 15.46 -0.39
N GLN A 212 22.54 15.90 -1.55
CA GLN A 212 23.38 15.80 -2.74
C GLN A 212 24.58 16.72 -2.50
N LYS A 213 25.77 16.15 -2.27
CA LYS A 213 27.00 16.91 -2.40
C LYS A 213 27.04 17.43 -3.82
N THR A 214 26.86 18.72 -3.98
CA THR A 214 27.10 19.41 -5.26
C THR A 214 28.52 19.05 -5.70
N PRO A 215 28.73 18.48 -6.88
CA PRO A 215 30.10 18.32 -7.39
C PRO A 215 30.70 19.70 -7.51
N ALA A 216 31.92 19.84 -6.96
CA ALA A 216 32.72 21.05 -7.02
C ALA A 216 33.17 21.34 -8.46
#